data_894ece065b90a7868b720fdb78cbc686
#
_entry.id   894ece065b90a7868b720fdb78cbc686
#
_cell.length_a   1.000
_cell.length_b   1.000
_cell.length_c   1.000
_cell.angle_alpha   90.00
_cell.angle_beta   90.00
_cell.angle_gamma   90.00
#
_symmetry.space_group_name_H-M   'P 1'
#
loop_
_entity.id
_entity.type
_entity.pdbx_description
1 polymer ?
#
loop_
_entity_poly.entity_id
_entity_poly.type
_entity_poly.pdbx_seq_one_letter_code
_entity_poly.pdbx_strand_id
1 'polypeptide(L)'
;MVNNRGIEANPEKIKAVLEMEAPRTLKQLQCLNGRIAALNRFVSRSTDKCLPFFKVLRKKGPFEWTVECEQALEQLKNYLCSAPLLAKLLPGEKLHLYLAVSDSAVSSALIKQEGARQSPVYYTSKAMTEAETRYPQMEKLALTLVTSARRLRPYFQAHTVIVLTNLPLKNIFSKPXTSXRLMKWALELSKYDIQFGPRTALKGQAVXDFIAELTPPTXSTESDLSWMIYVDGSSNERGCGAGIXLLTPGGERFEFALRFNFRTSNNEAEYEALLAGPXVAKGLGANHIKVFSDSQLIVNQIKEEYQTKDPRMEKYLSKVRSHLAQFGTYEVXQVPRSENSNADALAKLASAYETDLARSVPIEILDNPSILEPDVMEVDTPSPSWMDPIVEFIKGNPTQEPKEQKKMARRAARFTL
;
A
#
# COMPACT_ATOMS: atom_id res chain seq x y z
N MET A 1 -4.48 -16.61 -31.15
CA MET A 1 -4.62 -18.01 -31.60
C MET A 1 -4.17 -18.94 -30.46
N VAL A 2 -4.81 -20.09 -30.32
CA VAL A 2 -4.48 -21.05 -29.25
C VAL A 2 -3.75 -22.24 -29.89
N ASN A 3 -2.58 -22.58 -29.33
CA ASN A 3 -1.78 -23.72 -29.78
C ASN A 3 -1.23 -24.50 -28.59
N ASN A 4 -0.38 -25.49 -28.83
CA ASN A 4 0.16 -26.34 -27.79
C ASN A 4 1.08 -25.59 -26.81
N ARG A 5 1.69 -24.50 -27.26
CA ARG A 5 2.61 -23.69 -26.42
C ARG A 5 1.87 -22.69 -25.54
N GLY A 6 0.65 -22.27 -25.96
CA GLY A 6 -0.09 -21.24 -25.24
C GLY A 6 -1.02 -20.45 -26.14
N ILE A 7 -1.22 -19.19 -25.79
CA ILE A 7 -2.08 -18.26 -26.54
C ILE A 7 -1.22 -17.18 -27.18
N GLU A 8 -1.16 -17.18 -28.50
CA GLU A 8 -0.40 -16.23 -29.29
C GLU A 8 -1.29 -15.12 -29.85
N ALA A 9 -0.75 -13.93 -29.96
CA ALA A 9 -1.41 -12.84 -30.67
C ALA A 9 -1.59 -13.23 -32.13
N ASN A 10 -2.73 -12.85 -32.72
CA ASN A 10 -3.00 -13.14 -34.14
C ASN A 10 -1.96 -12.40 -35.01
N PRO A 11 -1.16 -13.12 -35.83
CA PRO A 11 -0.13 -12.50 -36.64
C PRO A 11 -0.67 -11.46 -37.61
N GLU A 12 -1.90 -11.63 -38.14
CA GLU A 12 -2.53 -10.66 -39.05
C GLU A 12 -2.84 -9.35 -38.33
N LYS A 13 -3.27 -9.43 -37.04
CA LYS A 13 -3.55 -8.23 -36.24
C LYS A 13 -2.25 -7.49 -35.86
N ILE A 14 -1.18 -8.24 -35.59
CA ILE A 14 0.15 -7.66 -35.33
C ILE A 14 0.64 -6.97 -36.65
N LYS A 15 0.57 -7.66 -37.75
CA LYS A 15 0.99 -7.14 -39.08
C LYS A 15 0.24 -5.86 -39.42
N ALA A 16 -1.07 -5.80 -39.14
CA ALA A 16 -1.88 -4.61 -39.41
C ALA A 16 -1.37 -3.36 -38.68
N VAL A 17 -0.80 -3.53 -37.47
CA VAL A 17 -0.19 -2.42 -36.70
C VAL A 17 1.22 -2.13 -37.22
N LEU A 18 2.03 -3.18 -37.48
CA LEU A 18 3.42 -3.02 -37.93
C LEU A 18 3.52 -2.31 -39.26
N GLU A 19 2.58 -2.57 -40.18
CA GLU A 19 2.56 -1.98 -41.53
C GLU A 19 1.91 -0.59 -41.56
N MET A 20 1.30 -0.16 -40.45
CA MET A 20 0.61 1.13 -40.42
C MET A 20 1.61 2.28 -40.36
N GLU A 21 1.45 3.23 -41.30
CA GLU A 21 2.22 4.48 -41.30
C GLU A 21 1.71 5.40 -40.17
N ALA A 22 2.51 6.39 -39.79
CA ALA A 22 2.12 7.40 -38.83
C ALA A 22 0.80 8.06 -39.25
N PRO A 23 -0.22 8.09 -38.41
CA PRO A 23 -1.49 8.73 -38.75
C PRO A 23 -1.34 10.19 -39.15
N ARG A 24 -2.05 10.58 -40.18
CA ARG A 24 -2.10 11.96 -40.67
C ARG A 24 -3.43 12.63 -40.39
N THR A 25 -4.42 11.85 -39.94
CA THR A 25 -5.76 12.33 -39.62
C THR A 25 -6.25 11.71 -38.31
N LEU A 26 -7.22 12.38 -37.68
CA LEU A 26 -7.88 11.88 -36.47
C LEU A 26 -8.49 10.48 -36.69
N LYS A 27 -9.09 10.28 -37.87
CA LYS A 27 -9.71 9.00 -38.25
C LYS A 27 -8.67 7.88 -38.33
N GLN A 28 -7.49 8.16 -38.89
CA GLN A 28 -6.39 7.18 -38.94
C GLN A 28 -5.88 6.85 -37.54
N LEU A 29 -5.79 7.85 -36.65
CA LEU A 29 -5.40 7.63 -35.25
C LEU A 29 -6.43 6.77 -34.50
N GLN A 30 -7.72 7.02 -34.74
CA GLN A 30 -8.80 6.19 -34.17
C GLN A 30 -8.69 4.74 -34.68
N CYS A 31 -8.35 4.56 -35.96
CA CYS A 31 -8.12 3.23 -36.53
C CYS A 31 -6.94 2.53 -35.87
N LEU A 32 -5.83 3.24 -35.64
CA LEU A 32 -4.66 2.71 -34.93
C LEU A 32 -5.06 2.25 -33.50
N ASN A 33 -5.78 3.10 -32.79
CA ASN A 33 -6.23 2.76 -31.43
C ASN A 33 -7.14 1.52 -31.42
N GLY A 34 -8.00 1.38 -32.41
CA GLY A 34 -8.85 0.20 -32.57
C GLY A 34 -8.04 -1.07 -32.79
N ARG A 35 -7.01 -1.00 -33.62
CA ARG A 35 -6.10 -2.12 -33.89
C ARG A 35 -5.31 -2.52 -32.63
N ILE A 36 -4.84 -1.52 -31.87
CA ILE A 36 -4.12 -1.75 -30.60
C ILE A 36 -5.07 -2.38 -29.55
N ALA A 37 -6.32 -1.89 -29.48
CA ALA A 37 -7.32 -2.41 -28.55
C ALA A 37 -7.59 -3.90 -28.78
N ALA A 38 -7.54 -4.35 -30.03
CA ALA A 38 -7.71 -5.77 -30.36
C ALA A 38 -6.54 -6.64 -29.88
N LEU A 39 -5.41 -6.04 -29.50
CA LEU A 39 -4.20 -6.71 -28.98
C LEU A 39 -3.95 -6.43 -27.50
N ASN A 40 -4.84 -5.73 -26.82
CA ASN A 40 -4.64 -5.28 -25.43
C ASN A 40 -4.24 -6.39 -24.47
N ARG A 41 -4.80 -7.59 -24.66
CA ARG A 41 -4.48 -8.76 -23.81
C ARG A 41 -2.98 -9.07 -23.79
N PHE A 42 -2.27 -8.77 -24.87
CA PHE A 42 -0.86 -9.09 -25.07
C PHE A 42 0.06 -7.91 -24.76
N VAL A 43 -0.49 -6.72 -24.51
CA VAL A 43 0.30 -5.51 -24.33
C VAL A 43 0.32 -5.08 -22.87
N SER A 44 1.46 -5.26 -22.24
CA SER A 44 1.71 -4.82 -20.89
C SER A 44 1.57 -3.28 -20.81
N ARG A 45 0.73 -2.79 -19.87
CA ARG A 45 0.54 -1.35 -19.64
C ARG A 45 0.22 -0.57 -20.91
N SER A 46 -0.75 -1.08 -21.68
CA SER A 46 -1.09 -0.53 -23.01
C SER A 46 -1.52 0.94 -22.94
N THR A 47 -2.24 1.37 -21.91
CA THR A 47 -2.68 2.76 -21.77
C THR A 47 -1.48 3.71 -21.61
N ASP A 48 -0.49 3.33 -20.80
CA ASP A 48 0.73 4.13 -20.63
C ASP A 48 1.53 4.21 -21.93
N LYS A 49 1.66 3.09 -22.65
CA LYS A 49 2.36 3.03 -23.94
C LYS A 49 1.68 3.88 -25.00
N CYS A 50 0.35 3.99 -24.95
CA CYS A 50 -0.46 4.72 -25.93
C CYS A 50 -0.87 6.12 -25.44
N LEU A 51 -0.35 6.58 -24.32
CA LEU A 51 -0.71 7.87 -23.73
C LEU A 51 -0.58 9.06 -24.72
N PRO A 52 0.52 9.16 -25.51
CA PRO A 52 0.62 10.25 -26.49
C PRO A 52 -0.53 10.27 -27.50
N PHE A 53 -1.03 9.09 -27.90
CA PHE A 53 -2.16 8.99 -28.84
C PHE A 53 -3.45 9.53 -28.21
N PHE A 54 -3.69 9.21 -26.93
CA PHE A 54 -4.87 9.68 -26.20
C PHE A 54 -4.83 11.20 -25.99
N LYS A 55 -3.64 11.76 -25.78
CA LYS A 55 -3.47 13.23 -25.66
C LYS A 55 -3.87 13.92 -26.96
N VAL A 56 -3.48 13.39 -28.11
CA VAL A 56 -3.87 13.94 -29.42
C VAL A 56 -5.38 13.82 -29.66
N LEU A 57 -5.98 12.68 -29.28
CA LEU A 57 -7.43 12.45 -29.43
C LEU A 57 -8.27 13.41 -28.58
N ARG A 58 -7.77 13.83 -27.44
CA ARG A 58 -8.46 14.73 -26.50
C ARG A 58 -8.25 16.22 -26.81
N LYS A 59 -7.21 16.54 -27.57
CA LYS A 59 -6.86 17.92 -27.90
C LYS A 59 -7.91 18.52 -28.84
N LYS A 60 -8.44 19.69 -28.48
CA LYS A 60 -9.32 20.48 -29.36
C LYS A 60 -8.44 21.28 -30.31
N GLY A 61 -8.78 21.24 -31.59
CA GLY A 61 -8.01 21.95 -32.61
C GLY A 61 -7.55 21.04 -33.73
N PRO A 62 -6.67 21.53 -34.62
CA PRO A 62 -6.21 20.73 -35.73
C PRO A 62 -5.40 19.52 -35.32
N PHE A 63 -5.49 18.47 -36.09
CA PHE A 63 -4.74 17.22 -35.86
C PHE A 63 -3.24 17.49 -35.98
N GLU A 64 -2.47 17.02 -34.99
CA GLU A 64 -1.02 17.15 -34.96
C GLU A 64 -0.39 15.86 -34.45
N TRP A 65 0.42 15.21 -35.30
CA TRP A 65 1.19 14.04 -34.91
C TRP A 65 2.50 14.50 -34.26
N THR A 66 2.64 14.31 -32.96
CA THR A 66 3.78 14.83 -32.21
C THR A 66 4.98 13.88 -32.23
N VAL A 67 6.15 14.36 -31.80
CA VAL A 67 7.37 13.54 -31.65
C VAL A 67 7.14 12.41 -30.67
N GLU A 68 6.40 12.69 -29.58
CA GLU A 68 6.05 11.68 -28.57
C GLU A 68 5.18 10.58 -29.17
N CYS A 69 4.26 10.92 -30.08
CA CYS A 69 3.45 9.94 -30.80
C CYS A 69 4.31 9.05 -31.69
N GLU A 70 5.26 9.64 -32.41
CA GLU A 70 6.18 8.88 -33.26
C GLU A 70 7.01 7.90 -32.47
N GLN A 71 7.56 8.35 -31.32
CA GLN A 71 8.33 7.51 -30.42
C GLN A 71 7.47 6.38 -29.82
N ALA A 72 6.24 6.70 -29.41
CA ALA A 72 5.31 5.71 -28.87
C ALA A 72 4.94 4.65 -29.89
N LEU A 73 4.71 5.06 -31.14
CA LEU A 73 4.38 4.12 -32.24
C LEU A 73 5.57 3.18 -32.52
N GLU A 74 6.77 3.73 -32.58
CA GLU A 74 8.00 2.95 -32.81
C GLU A 74 8.21 1.93 -31.68
N GLN A 75 8.08 2.36 -30.43
CA GLN A 75 8.23 1.50 -29.26
C GLN A 75 7.18 0.40 -29.25
N LEU A 76 5.93 0.74 -29.58
CA LEU A 76 4.83 -0.23 -29.66
C LEU A 76 5.09 -1.28 -30.75
N LYS A 77 5.55 -0.86 -31.92
CA LYS A 77 5.90 -1.77 -33.01
C LYS A 77 7.02 -2.72 -32.60
N ASN A 78 8.06 -2.21 -31.94
CA ASN A 78 9.16 -3.03 -31.42
C ASN A 78 8.67 -4.05 -30.39
N TYR A 79 7.76 -3.63 -29.48
CA TYR A 79 7.14 -4.53 -28.49
C TYR A 79 6.36 -5.65 -29.19
N LEU A 80 5.57 -5.31 -30.21
CA LEU A 80 4.72 -6.28 -30.91
C LEU A 80 5.52 -7.29 -31.76
N CYS A 81 6.74 -6.94 -32.17
CA CYS A 81 7.63 -7.90 -32.86
C CYS A 81 7.99 -9.09 -31.95
N SER A 82 7.99 -8.90 -30.65
CA SER A 82 8.26 -9.94 -29.66
C SER A 82 7.14 -10.04 -28.62
N ALA A 83 5.89 -9.97 -29.07
CA ALA A 83 4.71 -10.04 -28.21
C ALA A 83 4.75 -11.32 -27.35
N PRO A 84 4.39 -11.24 -26.07
CA PRO A 84 4.49 -12.40 -25.18
C PRO A 84 3.53 -13.51 -25.55
N LEU A 85 3.98 -14.75 -25.32
CA LEU A 85 3.12 -15.93 -25.38
C LEU A 85 2.37 -16.01 -24.05
N LEU A 86 1.04 -16.04 -24.10
CA LEU A 86 0.23 -16.12 -22.88
C LEU A 86 -0.01 -17.58 -22.50
N ALA A 87 0.01 -17.85 -21.19
CA ALA A 87 -0.15 -19.20 -20.66
C ALA A 87 -1.61 -19.68 -20.76
N LYS A 88 -1.77 -20.98 -20.96
CA LYS A 88 -3.04 -21.66 -20.82
C LYS A 88 -3.27 -22.01 -19.35
N LEU A 89 -4.53 -22.04 -18.96
CA LEU A 89 -4.92 -22.38 -17.59
C LEU A 89 -5.64 -23.71 -17.52
N LEU A 90 -5.39 -24.42 -16.45
CA LEU A 90 -6.17 -25.61 -16.06
C LEU A 90 -7.15 -25.21 -14.96
N PRO A 91 -8.32 -25.90 -14.88
CA PRO A 91 -9.28 -25.59 -13.83
C PRO A 91 -8.68 -25.68 -12.43
N GLY A 92 -9.00 -24.73 -11.57
CA GLY A 92 -8.58 -24.72 -10.18
C GLY A 92 -7.20 -24.19 -9.90
N GLU A 93 -6.42 -23.84 -10.93
CA GLU A 93 -5.09 -23.24 -10.73
C GLU A 93 -5.21 -21.89 -10.02
N LYS A 94 -4.32 -21.63 -9.08
CA LYS A 94 -4.20 -20.32 -8.43
C LYS A 94 -3.48 -19.36 -9.37
N LEU A 95 -4.02 -18.14 -9.47
CA LEU A 95 -3.44 -17.09 -10.30
C LEU A 95 -2.88 -15.99 -9.41
N HIS A 96 -1.86 -15.31 -9.90
CA HIS A 96 -1.27 -14.16 -9.23
C HIS A 96 -1.59 -12.89 -10.03
N LEU A 97 -1.85 -11.80 -9.34
CA LEU A 97 -2.18 -10.52 -9.97
C LEU A 97 -1.21 -9.45 -9.47
N TYR A 98 -0.46 -8.86 -10.40
CA TYR A 98 0.36 -7.68 -10.15
C TYR A 98 -0.45 -6.44 -10.52
N LEU A 99 -0.37 -5.40 -9.69
CA LEU A 99 -1.06 -4.13 -9.89
C LEU A 99 -0.05 -3.03 -10.13
N ALA A 100 -0.38 -2.11 -11.04
CA ALA A 100 0.47 -0.98 -11.40
C ALA A 100 -0.36 0.29 -11.51
N VAL A 101 0.14 1.36 -10.93
CA VAL A 101 -0.48 2.69 -11.00
C VAL A 101 0.55 3.67 -11.54
N SER A 102 0.18 4.39 -12.60
CA SER A 102 0.95 5.53 -13.11
C SER A 102 0.16 6.82 -12.86
N ASP A 103 0.68 7.95 -13.29
CA ASP A 103 -0.01 9.24 -13.17
C ASP A 103 -1.33 9.28 -13.94
N SER A 104 -1.47 8.48 -14.99
CA SER A 104 -2.60 8.55 -15.91
C SER A 104 -3.37 7.24 -16.09
N ALA A 105 -2.83 6.12 -15.63
CA ALA A 105 -3.43 4.80 -15.90
C ALA A 105 -3.28 3.84 -14.72
N VAL A 106 -4.21 2.89 -14.67
CA VAL A 106 -4.13 1.72 -13.80
C VAL A 106 -3.99 0.48 -14.68
N SER A 107 -3.10 -0.42 -14.32
CA SER A 107 -2.78 -1.60 -15.13
C SER A 107 -2.59 -2.84 -14.24
N SER A 108 -2.79 -4.01 -14.81
CA SER A 108 -2.53 -5.26 -14.10
C SER A 108 -1.97 -6.33 -15.03
N ALA A 109 -1.29 -7.30 -14.42
CA ALA A 109 -0.81 -8.49 -15.10
C ALA A 109 -1.29 -9.71 -14.33
N LEU A 110 -2.13 -10.52 -14.96
CA LEU A 110 -2.58 -11.80 -14.42
C LEU A 110 -1.57 -12.86 -14.84
N ILE A 111 -1.06 -13.60 -13.87
CA ILE A 111 0.12 -14.46 -14.01
C ILE A 111 -0.20 -15.87 -13.54
N LYS A 112 0.30 -16.85 -14.27
CA LYS A 112 0.37 -18.25 -13.85
C LYS A 112 1.78 -18.54 -13.35
N GLN A 113 1.88 -19.16 -12.18
CA GLN A 113 3.19 -19.56 -11.63
C GLN A 113 3.37 -21.06 -11.74
N GLU A 114 4.45 -21.47 -12.39
CA GLU A 114 4.85 -22.87 -12.51
C GLU A 114 6.24 -23.04 -11.89
N GLY A 115 6.27 -23.49 -10.65
CA GLY A 115 7.52 -23.53 -9.89
C GLY A 115 8.10 -22.13 -9.68
N ALA A 116 9.32 -21.91 -10.16
CA ALA A 116 9.99 -20.60 -10.10
C ALA A 116 9.65 -19.71 -11.29
N ARG A 117 8.98 -20.23 -12.32
CA ARG A 117 8.66 -19.49 -13.55
C ARG A 117 7.31 -18.83 -13.46
N GLN A 118 7.24 -17.57 -13.87
CA GLN A 118 5.98 -16.81 -14.00
C GLN A 118 5.69 -16.56 -15.47
N SER A 119 4.47 -16.89 -15.91
CA SER A 119 4.04 -16.71 -17.29
C SER A 119 2.78 -15.83 -17.33
N PRO A 120 2.73 -14.82 -18.16
CA PRO A 120 1.54 -13.96 -18.25
C PRO A 120 0.34 -14.72 -18.81
N VAL A 121 -0.83 -14.42 -18.29
CA VAL A 121 -2.13 -14.94 -18.76
C VAL A 121 -2.90 -13.83 -19.47
N TYR A 122 -2.86 -12.63 -18.91
CA TYR A 122 -3.65 -11.51 -19.41
C TYR A 122 -3.12 -10.19 -18.85
N TYR A 123 -2.95 -9.19 -19.72
CA TYR A 123 -2.66 -7.83 -19.29
C TYR A 123 -3.91 -6.97 -19.39
N THR A 124 -4.16 -6.10 -18.41
CA THR A 124 -5.22 -5.09 -18.49
C THR A 124 -4.63 -3.70 -18.26
N SER A 125 -5.28 -2.71 -18.84
CA SER A 125 -4.89 -1.32 -18.67
C SER A 125 -6.10 -0.42 -18.90
N LYS A 126 -6.21 0.66 -18.10
CA LYS A 126 -7.31 1.62 -18.20
C LYS A 126 -6.81 3.02 -17.87
N ALA A 127 -7.16 4.00 -18.71
CA ALA A 127 -6.92 5.40 -18.38
C ALA A 127 -7.79 5.83 -17.20
N MET A 128 -7.20 6.54 -16.26
CA MET A 128 -7.96 7.14 -15.16
C MET A 128 -8.69 8.38 -15.65
N THR A 129 -9.90 8.58 -15.15
CA THR A 129 -10.62 9.85 -15.33
C THR A 129 -9.89 10.94 -14.54
N GLU A 130 -10.18 12.20 -14.85
CA GLU A 130 -9.59 13.32 -14.12
C GLU A 130 -9.85 13.23 -12.60
N ALA A 131 -11.04 12.78 -12.19
CA ALA A 131 -11.36 12.59 -10.78
C ALA A 131 -10.52 11.44 -10.17
N GLU A 132 -10.35 10.35 -10.90
CA GLU A 132 -9.57 9.19 -10.44
C GLU A 132 -8.08 9.51 -10.28
N THR A 133 -7.53 10.41 -11.08
CA THR A 133 -6.12 10.82 -10.95
C THR A 133 -5.84 11.51 -9.61
N ARG A 134 -6.89 12.06 -8.98
CA ARG A 134 -6.79 12.74 -7.68
C ARG A 134 -7.02 11.82 -6.47
N TYR A 135 -7.32 10.56 -6.69
CA TYR A 135 -7.50 9.59 -5.60
C TYR A 135 -6.18 9.38 -4.84
N PRO A 136 -6.24 9.13 -3.53
CA PRO A 136 -5.05 8.66 -2.81
C PRO A 136 -4.48 7.40 -3.44
N GLN A 137 -3.19 7.18 -3.26
CA GLN A 137 -2.45 6.06 -3.89
C GLN A 137 -3.11 4.70 -3.60
N MET A 138 -3.56 4.48 -2.36
CA MET A 138 -4.22 3.23 -1.99
C MET A 138 -5.57 3.05 -2.68
N GLU A 139 -6.33 4.13 -2.88
CA GLU A 139 -7.58 4.06 -3.63
C GLU A 139 -7.32 3.80 -5.11
N LYS A 140 -6.25 4.33 -5.67
CA LYS A 140 -5.83 4.02 -7.05
C LYS A 140 -5.48 2.53 -7.18
N LEU A 141 -4.79 1.98 -6.19
CA LEU A 141 -4.45 0.56 -6.17
C LEU A 141 -5.72 -0.30 -6.03
N ALA A 142 -6.65 0.10 -5.16
CA ALA A 142 -7.96 -0.54 -5.03
C ALA A 142 -8.76 -0.46 -6.33
N LEU A 143 -8.74 0.69 -7.01
CA LEU A 143 -9.36 0.89 -8.33
C LEU A 143 -8.75 -0.07 -9.36
N THR A 144 -7.43 -0.27 -9.31
CA THR A 144 -6.74 -1.20 -10.21
C THR A 144 -7.26 -2.63 -10.01
N LEU A 145 -7.42 -3.07 -8.77
CA LEU A 145 -7.94 -4.41 -8.47
C LEU A 145 -9.39 -4.56 -8.95
N VAL A 146 -10.24 -3.57 -8.65
CA VAL A 146 -11.66 -3.60 -9.06
C VAL A 146 -11.79 -3.61 -10.59
N THR A 147 -11.02 -2.78 -11.26
CA THR A 147 -11.00 -2.71 -12.73
C THR A 147 -10.56 -4.06 -13.33
N SER A 148 -9.53 -4.66 -12.74
CA SER A 148 -9.02 -5.97 -13.15
C SER A 148 -10.10 -7.05 -12.97
N ALA A 149 -10.78 -7.07 -11.83
CA ALA A 149 -11.83 -8.05 -11.54
C ALA A 149 -13.00 -7.91 -12.51
N ARG A 150 -13.36 -6.68 -12.89
CA ARG A 150 -14.44 -6.43 -13.86
C ARG A 150 -14.06 -6.94 -15.26
N ARG A 151 -12.84 -6.65 -15.69
CA ARG A 151 -12.36 -7.06 -17.03
C ARG A 151 -12.04 -8.55 -17.10
N LEU A 152 -11.56 -9.12 -15.99
CA LEU A 152 -11.11 -10.51 -15.93
C LEU A 152 -12.10 -11.39 -15.17
N ARG A 153 -13.37 -11.02 -15.19
CA ARG A 153 -14.46 -11.67 -14.44
C ARG A 153 -14.45 -13.21 -14.56
N PRO A 154 -14.32 -13.80 -15.77
CA PRO A 154 -14.30 -15.27 -15.86
C PRO A 154 -13.14 -15.90 -15.07
N TYR A 155 -11.99 -15.25 -15.03
CA TYR A 155 -10.82 -15.74 -14.29
C TYR A 155 -11.04 -15.63 -12.78
N PHE A 156 -11.60 -14.50 -12.33
CA PHE A 156 -11.91 -14.30 -10.91
C PHE A 156 -13.01 -15.23 -10.41
N GLN A 157 -13.93 -15.62 -11.27
CA GLN A 157 -15.00 -16.58 -10.93
C GLN A 157 -14.47 -18.01 -10.85
N ALA A 158 -13.52 -18.39 -11.70
CA ALA A 158 -13.05 -19.76 -11.87
C ALA A 158 -11.81 -20.11 -11.04
N HIS A 159 -11.07 -19.11 -10.54
CA HIS A 159 -9.77 -19.33 -9.90
C HIS A 159 -9.65 -18.49 -8.63
N THR A 160 -8.86 -18.98 -7.67
CA THR A 160 -8.33 -18.15 -6.58
C THR A 160 -7.32 -17.19 -7.17
N VAL A 161 -7.46 -15.88 -6.90
CA VAL A 161 -6.55 -14.85 -7.38
C VAL A 161 -5.77 -14.29 -6.17
N ILE A 162 -4.45 -14.41 -6.20
CA ILE A 162 -3.56 -13.90 -5.17
C ILE A 162 -3.02 -12.56 -5.64
N VAL A 163 -3.46 -11.48 -5.01
CA VAL A 163 -3.00 -10.12 -5.32
C VAL A 163 -1.65 -9.89 -4.63
N LEU A 164 -0.62 -9.62 -5.42
CA LEU A 164 0.74 -9.43 -4.93
C LEU A 164 1.02 -7.93 -4.76
N THR A 165 1.13 -7.52 -3.51
CA THR A 165 1.38 -6.11 -3.17
C THR A 165 2.08 -6.03 -1.82
N ASN A 166 2.99 -5.05 -1.67
CA ASN A 166 3.63 -4.75 -0.40
C ASN A 166 2.84 -3.69 0.38
N LEU A 167 1.77 -3.15 -0.20
CA LEU A 167 0.90 -2.17 0.45
C LEU A 167 -0.29 -2.90 1.12
N PRO A 168 -0.85 -2.36 2.22
CA PRO A 168 -1.90 -3.04 2.98
C PRO A 168 -3.29 -2.94 2.32
N LEU A 169 -3.40 -3.38 1.08
CA LEU A 169 -4.63 -3.32 0.30
C LEU A 169 -5.75 -4.17 0.92
N LYS A 170 -5.41 -5.31 1.49
CA LYS A 170 -6.35 -6.18 2.20
C LYS A 170 -7.05 -5.44 3.33
N ASN A 171 -6.30 -4.60 4.05
CA ASN A 171 -6.82 -3.84 5.19
C ASN A 171 -7.85 -2.81 4.77
N ILE A 172 -7.62 -2.16 3.64
CA ILE A 172 -8.54 -1.16 3.10
C ILE A 172 -9.90 -1.80 2.78
N PHE A 173 -9.88 -2.99 2.21
CA PHE A 173 -11.13 -3.70 1.88
C PHE A 173 -11.79 -4.35 3.10
N SER A 174 -11.05 -4.61 4.17
CA SER A 174 -11.61 -5.15 5.42
C SER A 174 -12.18 -4.07 6.34
N LYS A 175 -11.99 -2.79 5.99
CA LYS A 175 -12.38 -1.64 6.80
C LYS A 175 -13.49 -0.85 6.10
N PRO A 176 -14.76 -1.11 6.41
CA PRO A 176 -15.88 -0.54 5.64
C PRO A 176 -16.23 0.93 5.88
N UNK A 177 -15.53 1.54 6.44
CA UNK A 177 -15.90 2.82 6.79
C UNK A 177 -15.15 3.93 6.14
N THR A 178 -14.33 3.66 5.49
CA THR A 178 -13.46 4.76 5.10
C THR A 178 -14.00 5.62 3.94
N SER A 179 -14.74 5.05 3.03
CA SER A 179 -15.44 5.82 1.98
C SER A 179 -16.50 4.97 1.29
N UNK A 180 -17.35 5.46 0.81
CA UNK A 180 -18.36 4.85 0.10
C UNK A 180 -17.96 4.13 -1.09
N ARG A 181 -17.02 4.75 -1.67
CA ARG A 181 -16.38 4.14 -2.84
C ARG A 181 -15.72 2.81 -2.48
N LEU A 182 -14.89 2.82 -1.46
CA LEU A 182 -14.19 1.60 -0.99
C LEU A 182 -15.17 0.54 -0.50
N MET A 183 -16.25 0.95 0.14
CA MET A 183 -17.31 0.04 0.58
C MET A 183 -17.97 -0.67 -0.61
N LYS A 184 -18.31 0.06 -1.65
CA LYS A 184 -18.90 -0.51 -2.87
C LYS A 184 -17.94 -1.49 -3.53
N TRP A 185 -16.66 -1.13 -3.61
CA TRP A 185 -15.63 -2.00 -4.20
C TRP A 185 -15.40 -3.26 -3.36
N ALA A 186 -15.37 -3.12 -2.04
CA ALA A 186 -15.22 -4.26 -1.13
C ALA A 186 -16.38 -5.26 -1.31
N LEU A 187 -17.59 -4.74 -1.39
CA LEU A 187 -18.79 -5.56 -1.61
C LEU A 187 -18.73 -6.26 -2.98
N GLU A 188 -18.33 -5.55 -4.01
CA GLU A 188 -18.19 -6.09 -5.36
C GLU A 188 -17.15 -7.22 -5.42
N LEU A 189 -16.02 -7.05 -4.71
CA LEU A 189 -14.94 -8.05 -4.69
C LEU A 189 -15.22 -9.23 -3.77
N SER A 190 -16.14 -9.10 -2.80
CA SER A 190 -16.43 -10.13 -1.79
C SER A 190 -16.97 -11.44 -2.39
N LYS A 191 -17.49 -11.41 -3.60
CA LYS A 191 -18.01 -12.59 -4.29
C LYS A 191 -16.91 -13.46 -4.91
N TYR A 192 -15.67 -12.99 -4.94
CA TYR A 192 -14.53 -13.70 -5.52
C TYR A 192 -13.61 -14.23 -4.42
N ASP A 193 -12.87 -15.29 -4.72
CA ASP A 193 -11.84 -15.82 -3.83
C ASP A 193 -10.53 -15.06 -4.09
N ILE A 194 -10.35 -13.94 -3.39
CA ILE A 194 -9.18 -13.08 -3.51
C ILE A 194 -8.35 -13.22 -2.24
N GLN A 195 -7.07 -13.54 -2.41
CA GLN A 195 -6.07 -13.60 -1.36
C GLN A 195 -5.04 -12.50 -1.61
N PHE A 196 -4.28 -12.13 -0.59
CA PHE A 196 -3.25 -11.10 -0.68
C PHE A 196 -1.92 -11.67 -0.20
N GLY A 197 -0.85 -11.33 -0.90
CA GLY A 197 0.49 -11.76 -0.56
C GLY A 197 1.51 -10.69 -0.86
N PRO A 198 2.72 -10.81 -0.29
CA PRO A 198 3.77 -9.83 -0.56
C PRO A 198 4.31 -9.98 -1.99
N ARG A 199 4.80 -8.89 -2.54
CA ARG A 199 5.58 -8.94 -3.77
C ARG A 199 6.88 -9.65 -3.47
N THR A 200 7.07 -10.81 -4.09
CA THR A 200 8.33 -11.53 -4.02
C THR A 200 9.22 -11.15 -5.20
N ALA A 201 10.51 -11.41 -5.06
CA ALA A 201 11.47 -11.18 -6.14
C ALA A 201 11.06 -11.96 -7.40
N LEU A 202 11.00 -11.25 -8.50
CA LEU A 202 10.44 -11.74 -9.75
C LEU A 202 11.38 -12.64 -10.52
N LYS A 203 10.82 -13.71 -11.03
CA LYS A 203 11.54 -14.63 -11.93
C LYS A 203 10.71 -14.82 -13.20
N GLY A 204 10.97 -13.98 -14.19
CA GLY A 204 10.31 -14.07 -15.48
C GLY A 204 10.40 -12.76 -16.26
N GLN A 205 10.93 -12.82 -17.45
CA GLN A 205 11.27 -11.63 -18.26
C GLN A 205 10.04 -10.80 -18.63
N ALA A 206 8.92 -11.44 -18.95
CA ALA A 206 7.69 -10.75 -19.34
C ALA A 206 7.04 -9.95 -18.20
N VAL A 207 7.21 -10.40 -16.99
CA VAL A 207 6.73 -9.73 -15.79
C VAL A 207 7.72 -8.67 -15.29
N UNK A 208 8.72 -8.89 -15.59
CA UNK A 208 9.70 -8.04 -15.33
C UNK A 208 9.56 -6.80 -16.03
N ASP A 209 9.36 -6.88 -17.21
CA ASP A 209 9.10 -5.68 -18.01
C ASP A 209 7.94 -4.88 -17.43
N PHE A 210 6.86 -5.54 -17.05
CA PHE A 210 5.70 -4.89 -16.41
C PHE A 210 6.10 -4.18 -15.11
N ILE A 211 7.00 -4.75 -14.35
CA ILE A 211 7.41 -4.26 -13.02
C ILE A 211 8.62 -3.33 -13.09
N ALA A 212 9.54 -3.54 -14.02
CA ALA A 212 10.66 -2.62 -14.24
C ALA A 212 10.16 -1.19 -14.53
N GLU A 213 9.03 -1.10 -15.21
CA GLU A 213 8.34 0.17 -15.46
C GLU A 213 7.68 0.77 -14.21
N LEU A 214 7.56 -0.03 -13.14
CA LEU A 214 7.02 0.41 -11.83
C LEU A 214 8.09 0.90 -10.87
N THR A 215 9.36 0.60 -11.14
CA THR A 215 10.44 1.18 -10.36
C THR A 215 10.47 2.66 -10.71
N PRO A 216 10.17 3.56 -9.77
CA PRO A 216 10.34 4.98 -10.06
C PRO A 216 11.79 5.19 -10.47
N PRO A 217 12.06 6.09 -11.42
CA PRO A 217 13.44 6.38 -11.78
C PRO A 217 14.21 6.67 -10.50
N THR A 218 15.29 5.94 -10.38
CA THR A 218 16.18 5.97 -9.23
C THR A 218 16.52 7.42 -8.81
N UNK A 219 15.75 7.78 -8.08
CA UNK A 219 15.95 8.97 -7.45
C UNK A 219 15.11 9.12 -6.29
N SER A 220 14.50 8.13 -6.06
CA SER A 220 13.96 8.18 -4.71
C SER A 220 15.10 7.82 -3.75
N THR A 221 15.61 8.80 -3.13
CA THR A 221 16.49 8.63 -1.97
C THR A 221 15.73 7.75 -0.94
N GLU A 222 16.44 6.96 -0.19
CA GLU A 222 15.87 6.11 0.88
C GLU A 222 14.92 6.91 1.79
N SER A 223 15.10 8.22 1.84
CA SER A 223 14.24 9.15 2.58
C SER A 223 12.78 9.18 2.08
N ASP A 224 12.56 8.92 0.78
CA ASP A 224 11.20 8.96 0.21
C ASP A 224 10.38 7.69 0.53
N LEU A 225 11.03 6.64 1.02
CA LEU A 225 10.38 5.40 1.44
C LEU A 225 10.11 5.35 2.94
N SER A 226 10.45 6.43 3.65
CA SER A 226 10.31 6.47 5.10
C SER A 226 8.87 6.73 5.54
N TRP A 227 8.41 5.96 6.51
CA TRP A 227 7.16 6.22 7.23
C TRP A 227 7.41 7.37 8.21
N MET A 228 6.50 8.33 8.27
CA MET A 228 6.55 9.41 9.25
C MET A 228 5.66 9.04 10.42
N ILE A 229 6.22 9.10 11.63
CA ILE A 229 5.55 8.71 12.87
C ILE A 229 5.57 9.92 13.81
N TYR A 230 4.40 10.49 14.08
CA TYR A 230 4.24 11.59 15.02
C TYR A 230 3.72 11.01 16.33
N VAL A 231 4.39 11.32 17.43
CA VAL A 231 4.02 10.80 18.74
C VAL A 231 3.91 11.92 19.76
N ASP A 232 3.02 11.74 20.73
CA ASP A 232 2.88 12.65 21.86
C ASP A 232 2.36 11.87 23.08
N GLY A 233 2.84 12.22 24.25
CA GLY A 233 2.40 11.64 25.53
C GLY A 233 1.71 12.70 26.38
N SER A 234 0.66 12.31 27.07
CA SER A 234 -0.09 13.20 27.97
C SER A 234 -0.30 12.54 29.32
N SER A 235 0.04 13.27 30.38
CA SER A 235 -0.25 12.86 31.75
C SER A 235 -0.89 14.02 32.48
N ASN A 236 -2.09 13.79 33.04
CA ASN A 236 -2.82 14.81 33.80
C ASN A 236 -3.64 14.14 34.92
N GLU A 237 -4.37 14.93 35.68
CA GLU A 237 -5.18 14.46 36.82
C GLU A 237 -6.26 13.45 36.40
N ARG A 238 -6.76 13.53 35.18
CA ARG A 238 -7.83 12.66 34.64
C ARG A 238 -7.30 11.32 34.14
N GLY A 239 -6.02 11.25 33.79
CA GLY A 239 -5.43 10.03 33.27
C GLY A 239 -4.15 10.27 32.47
N CYS A 240 -3.65 9.19 31.92
CA CYS A 240 -2.43 9.20 31.12
C CYS A 240 -2.68 8.50 29.79
N GLY A 241 -2.03 8.97 28.74
CA GLY A 241 -2.21 8.37 27.41
C GLY A 241 -1.20 8.85 26.40
N ALA A 242 -1.27 8.29 25.20
CA ALA A 242 -0.43 8.66 24.07
C ALA A 242 -1.24 8.74 22.79
N GLY A 243 -0.78 9.58 21.88
CA GLY A 243 -1.32 9.72 20.54
C GLY A 243 -0.24 9.43 19.51
N ILE A 244 -0.65 8.73 18.44
CA ILE A 244 0.26 8.30 17.35
C ILE A 244 -0.38 8.55 15.98
N UNK A 245 0.28 9.06 15.09
CA UNK A 245 -0.04 9.28 13.84
C UNK A 245 0.93 8.73 12.98
N LEU A 246 0.60 7.94 12.15
CA LEU A 246 1.48 7.33 11.14
C LEU A 246 1.11 7.83 9.75
N LEU A 247 2.11 8.18 8.98
CA LEU A 247 1.97 8.53 7.55
C LEU A 247 2.85 7.58 6.74
N THR A 248 2.24 6.84 5.83
CA THR A 248 3.00 5.94 4.94
C THR A 248 3.68 6.75 3.81
N PRO A 249 4.68 6.18 3.12
CA PRO A 249 5.21 6.79 1.90
C PRO A 249 4.16 7.01 0.81
N GLY A 250 3.09 6.23 0.82
CA GLY A 250 1.96 6.38 -0.11
C GLY A 250 0.97 7.47 0.27
N GLY A 251 1.19 8.14 1.42
CA GLY A 251 0.33 9.24 1.88
C GLY A 251 -0.87 8.80 2.71
N GLU A 252 -0.97 7.51 3.07
CA GLU A 252 -2.04 7.06 3.95
C GLU A 252 -1.74 7.47 5.38
N ARG A 253 -2.81 7.74 6.10
CA ARG A 253 -2.73 8.20 7.47
C ARG A 253 -3.48 7.24 8.40
N PHE A 254 -2.81 6.86 9.47
CA PHE A 254 -3.38 6.03 10.53
C PHE A 254 -3.27 6.79 11.86
N GLU A 255 -4.33 6.74 12.65
CA GLU A 255 -4.39 7.43 13.93
C GLU A 255 -4.68 6.42 15.04
N PHE A 256 -3.91 6.50 16.13
CA PHE A 256 -4.05 5.64 17.29
C PHE A 256 -4.02 6.47 18.57
N ALA A 257 -4.85 6.09 19.53
CA ALA A 257 -4.86 6.67 20.86
C ALA A 257 -4.68 5.54 21.88
N LEU A 258 -3.74 5.70 22.81
CA LEU A 258 -3.43 4.72 23.86
C LEU A 258 -3.77 5.32 25.22
N ARG A 259 -4.64 4.67 25.98
CA ARG A 259 -4.90 5.01 27.36
C ARG A 259 -4.06 4.09 28.25
N PHE A 260 -3.40 4.68 29.24
CA PHE A 260 -2.61 3.91 30.20
C PHE A 260 -3.43 3.67 31.47
N ASN A 261 -3.53 2.40 31.90
CA ASN A 261 -4.14 2.01 33.16
C ASN A 261 -3.16 2.11 34.34
N PHE A 262 -2.13 2.93 34.18
CA PHE A 262 -1.12 3.18 35.22
C PHE A 262 -0.75 4.67 35.18
N ARG A 263 -0.21 5.16 36.27
CA ARG A 263 0.25 6.54 36.35
C ARG A 263 1.62 6.70 35.72
N THR A 264 1.79 7.77 34.97
CA THR A 264 3.06 8.14 34.36
C THR A 264 3.35 9.61 34.60
N SER A 265 4.61 9.98 34.59
CA SER A 265 5.02 11.37 34.35
C SER A 265 4.81 11.70 32.86
N ASN A 266 4.87 12.97 32.50
CA ASN A 266 4.80 13.39 31.08
C ASN A 266 5.92 12.74 30.25
N ASN A 267 7.14 12.69 30.81
CA ASN A 267 8.28 12.06 30.11
C ASN A 267 8.06 10.56 29.88
N GLU A 268 7.51 9.86 30.87
CA GLU A 268 7.18 8.44 30.72
C GLU A 268 6.10 8.22 29.66
N ALA A 269 5.08 9.09 29.63
CA ALA A 269 4.03 9.03 28.61
C ALA A 269 4.60 9.22 27.21
N GLU A 270 5.56 10.15 27.08
CA GLU A 270 6.27 10.37 25.82
C GLU A 270 7.07 9.14 25.38
N TYR A 271 7.77 8.50 26.32
CA TYR A 271 8.52 7.27 26.02
C TYR A 271 7.59 6.13 25.63
N GLU A 272 6.44 5.98 26.30
CA GLU A 272 5.45 4.96 25.92
C GLU A 272 4.92 5.20 24.49
N ALA A 273 4.70 6.47 24.14
CA ALA A 273 4.31 6.84 22.78
C ALA A 273 5.40 6.47 21.76
N LEU A 274 6.66 6.73 22.12
CA LEU A 274 7.83 6.41 21.28
C LEU A 274 8.07 4.90 21.15
N LEU A 275 7.63 4.11 22.10
CA LEU A 275 7.68 2.65 22.01
C LEU A 275 6.53 2.13 21.12
N ALA A 276 5.33 2.66 21.33
CA ALA A 276 4.13 2.20 20.63
C ALA A 276 4.14 2.58 19.14
N GLY A 277 4.54 3.80 18.79
CA GLY A 277 4.54 4.28 17.40
C GLY A 277 5.34 3.39 16.46
N PRO A 278 6.63 3.20 16.68
CA PRO A 278 7.44 2.27 15.90
C PRO A 278 6.94 0.82 15.90
N UNK A 279 6.45 0.56 16.86
CA UNK A 279 5.99 -0.67 17.03
C UNK A 279 4.87 -0.99 16.20
N VAL A 280 3.94 -0.20 16.13
CA VAL A 280 2.80 -0.30 15.22
C VAL A 280 3.29 -0.22 13.75
N ALA A 281 4.15 0.74 13.46
CA ALA A 281 4.70 0.91 12.10
C ALA A 281 5.40 -0.36 11.61
N LYS A 282 6.19 -1.00 12.46
CA LYS A 282 6.88 -2.25 12.12
C LYS A 282 5.88 -3.38 11.84
N GLY A 283 4.85 -3.49 12.68
CA GLY A 283 3.76 -4.46 12.47
C GLY A 283 3.04 -4.26 11.14
N LEU A 284 2.99 -3.03 10.64
CA LEU A 284 2.39 -2.69 9.34
C LEU A 284 3.38 -2.82 8.18
N GLY A 285 4.64 -3.17 8.45
CA GLY A 285 5.63 -3.44 7.41
C GLY A 285 6.65 -2.34 7.17
N ALA A 286 6.70 -1.31 8.03
CA ALA A 286 7.68 -0.23 7.90
C ALA A 286 9.10 -0.76 8.14
N ASN A 287 10.04 -0.38 7.29
CA ASN A 287 11.46 -0.69 7.45
C ASN A 287 12.32 0.58 7.57
N HIS A 288 11.82 1.69 7.06
CA HIS A 288 12.49 3.00 7.13
C HIS A 288 11.53 3.96 7.81
N ILE A 289 11.95 4.58 8.91
CA ILE A 289 11.06 5.44 9.71
C ILE A 289 11.70 6.77 10.08
N LYS A 290 10.87 7.81 10.17
CA LYS A 290 11.19 9.10 10.79
C LYS A 290 10.19 9.34 11.90
N VAL A 291 10.69 9.47 13.12
CA VAL A 291 9.85 9.64 14.31
C VAL A 291 9.95 11.09 14.78
N PHE A 292 8.80 11.71 15.01
CA PHE A 292 8.68 13.11 15.40
C PHE A 292 8.00 13.21 16.77
N SER A 293 8.62 13.97 17.66
CA SER A 293 8.08 14.33 18.98
C SER A 293 8.31 15.82 19.23
N ASP A 294 7.43 16.46 19.97
CA ASP A 294 7.66 17.85 20.39
C ASP A 294 8.50 17.97 21.64
N SER A 295 8.83 16.84 22.28
CA SER A 295 9.67 16.83 23.50
C SER A 295 11.14 16.90 23.14
N GLN A 296 11.71 18.10 23.22
CA GLN A 296 13.15 18.33 22.98
C GLN A 296 14.01 17.47 23.93
N LEU A 297 13.61 17.34 25.18
CA LEU A 297 14.34 16.55 26.17
C LEU A 297 14.49 15.09 25.73
N ILE A 298 13.38 14.46 25.36
CA ILE A 298 13.34 13.03 24.97
C ILE A 298 14.14 12.82 23.67
N VAL A 299 13.95 13.69 22.68
CA VAL A 299 14.67 13.58 21.40
C VAL A 299 16.18 13.70 21.63
N ASN A 300 16.61 14.65 22.47
CA ASN A 300 18.03 14.84 22.78
C ASN A 300 18.61 13.68 23.59
N GLN A 301 17.83 13.06 24.47
CA GLN A 301 18.23 11.83 25.16
C GLN A 301 18.45 10.68 24.18
N ILE A 302 17.56 10.49 23.21
CA ILE A 302 17.68 9.43 22.20
C ILE A 302 18.93 9.67 21.34
N LYS A 303 19.21 10.92 20.98
CA LYS A 303 20.38 11.31 20.18
C LYS A 303 21.69 11.36 20.98
N GLU A 304 21.66 11.01 22.26
CA GLU A 304 22.81 11.03 23.18
C GLU A 304 23.36 12.45 23.49
N GLU A 305 22.57 13.47 23.20
CA GLU A 305 22.94 14.86 23.51
C GLU A 305 22.73 15.20 24.98
N TYR A 306 21.81 14.47 25.64
CA TYR A 306 21.53 14.60 27.08
C TYR A 306 21.58 13.22 27.75
N GLN A 307 22.13 13.18 28.95
CA GLN A 307 22.11 11.98 29.78
C GLN A 307 20.95 12.06 30.76
N THR A 308 20.38 10.91 31.11
CA THR A 308 19.40 10.82 32.16
C THR A 308 20.06 10.19 33.43
N LYS A 309 19.73 10.73 34.58
CA LYS A 309 20.18 10.20 35.88
C LYS A 309 19.08 9.38 36.54
N ASP A 310 17.89 9.39 36.00
CA ASP A 310 16.76 8.63 36.52
C ASP A 310 16.83 7.20 35.96
N PRO A 311 16.95 6.17 36.87
CA PRO A 311 17.05 4.78 36.42
C PRO A 311 15.85 4.31 35.61
N ARG A 312 14.66 4.85 35.87
CA ARG A 312 13.43 4.49 35.17
C ARG A 312 13.45 5.05 33.71
N MET A 313 13.88 6.30 33.56
CA MET A 313 14.08 6.94 32.26
C MET A 313 15.15 6.21 31.44
N GLU A 314 16.20 5.74 32.10
CA GLU A 314 17.28 4.99 31.47
C GLU A 314 16.77 3.66 30.88
N LYS A 315 15.88 2.97 31.59
CA LYS A 315 15.22 1.75 31.07
C LYS A 315 14.37 2.06 29.84
N TYR A 316 13.60 3.14 29.87
CA TYR A 316 12.81 3.57 28.71
C TYR A 316 13.72 3.90 27.52
N LEU A 317 14.76 4.68 27.75
CA LEU A 317 15.72 5.08 26.72
C LEU A 317 16.38 3.86 26.06
N SER A 318 16.84 2.91 26.88
CA SER A 318 17.43 1.66 26.42
C SER A 318 16.45 0.87 25.55
N LYS A 319 15.21 0.75 25.98
CA LYS A 319 14.17 0.02 25.26
C LYS A 319 13.81 0.70 23.93
N VAL A 320 13.68 2.03 23.92
CA VAL A 320 13.42 2.78 22.68
C VAL A 320 14.56 2.58 21.67
N ARG A 321 15.80 2.68 22.11
CA ARG A 321 16.97 2.46 21.25
C ARG A 321 16.98 1.05 20.66
N SER A 322 16.67 0.05 21.48
CA SER A 322 16.57 -1.35 21.05
C SER A 322 15.49 -1.53 19.97
N HIS A 323 14.33 -0.91 20.15
CA HIS A 323 13.23 -0.98 19.18
C HIS A 323 13.58 -0.26 17.88
N LEU A 324 14.18 0.93 17.96
CA LEU A 324 14.58 1.70 16.77
C LEU A 324 15.66 0.97 15.96
N ALA A 325 16.59 0.28 16.65
CA ALA A 325 17.65 -0.47 15.99
C ALA A 325 17.16 -1.64 15.14
N GLN A 326 15.89 -2.06 15.30
CA GLN A 326 15.28 -3.12 14.51
C GLN A 326 14.85 -2.67 13.10
N PHE A 327 14.92 -1.37 12.81
CA PHE A 327 14.56 -0.83 11.48
C PHE A 327 15.80 -0.74 10.59
N GLY A 328 15.60 -0.84 9.29
CA GLY A 328 16.67 -0.68 8.31
C GLY A 328 17.32 0.70 8.39
N THR A 329 16.50 1.74 8.51
CA THR A 329 16.95 3.09 8.85
C THR A 329 15.94 3.76 9.77
N TYR A 330 16.42 4.57 10.70
CA TYR A 330 15.55 5.41 11.52
C TYR A 330 16.17 6.78 11.77
N GLU A 331 15.30 7.76 11.95
CA GLU A 331 15.66 9.14 12.30
C GLU A 331 14.67 9.63 13.34
N VAL A 332 15.18 10.37 14.30
CA VAL A 332 14.31 10.98 15.32
C VAL A 332 14.51 12.48 15.32
N UNK A 333 13.41 13.20 15.22
CA UNK A 333 13.45 14.54 15.07
C UNK A 333 12.52 15.20 16.00
N GLN A 334 12.92 16.35 16.41
CA GLN A 334 12.04 17.20 17.23
C GLN A 334 11.27 18.16 16.32
N VAL A 335 9.98 18.32 16.58
CA VAL A 335 9.11 19.23 15.80
C VAL A 335 8.41 20.20 16.74
N PRO A 336 8.07 21.42 16.25
CA PRO A 336 7.25 22.33 17.04
C PRO A 336 5.88 21.72 17.37
N ARG A 337 5.35 22.09 18.51
CA ARG A 337 4.04 21.60 18.98
C ARG A 337 2.92 21.83 17.96
N SER A 338 3.00 22.90 17.19
CA SER A 338 2.04 23.22 16.12
C SER A 338 2.00 22.16 15.02
N GLU A 339 3.14 21.53 14.74
CA GLU A 339 3.26 20.45 13.74
C GLU A 339 2.91 19.08 14.33
N ASN A 340 2.87 18.95 15.67
CA ASN A 340 2.52 17.71 16.37
C ASN A 340 1.07 17.74 16.90
N SER A 341 0.26 18.70 16.49
CA SER A 341 -1.08 18.95 17.03
C SER A 341 -2.04 17.74 16.94
N ASN A 342 -1.88 16.90 15.93
CA ASN A 342 -2.73 15.71 15.78
C ASN A 342 -2.38 14.64 16.82
N ALA A 343 -1.11 14.40 17.05
CA ALA A 343 -0.66 13.46 18.10
C ALA A 343 -1.04 13.98 19.49
N ASP A 344 -0.87 15.28 19.74
CA ASP A 344 -1.29 15.96 20.98
C ASP A 344 -2.81 15.78 21.22
N ALA A 345 -3.62 15.98 20.18
CA ALA A 345 -5.09 15.81 20.29
C ALA A 345 -5.45 14.35 20.64
N LEU A 346 -4.79 13.38 20.02
CA LEU A 346 -5.01 11.95 20.27
C LEU A 346 -4.57 11.56 21.71
N ALA A 347 -3.44 12.10 22.16
CA ALA A 347 -2.94 11.87 23.54
C ALA A 347 -3.90 12.44 24.59
N LYS A 348 -4.42 13.63 24.35
CA LYS A 348 -5.42 14.28 25.21
C LYS A 348 -6.74 13.50 25.21
N LEU A 349 -7.18 13.03 24.05
CA LEU A 349 -8.36 12.17 23.93
C LEU A 349 -8.20 10.90 24.77
N ALA A 350 -7.06 10.25 24.68
CA ALA A 350 -6.77 9.02 25.41
C ALA A 350 -6.74 9.26 26.93
N SER A 351 -6.13 10.38 27.36
CA SER A 351 -6.00 10.70 28.79
C SER A 351 -7.30 11.15 29.44
N ALA A 352 -8.19 11.79 28.66
CA ALA A 352 -9.43 12.42 29.14
C ALA A 352 -10.70 11.58 28.95
N TYR A 353 -10.58 10.30 28.68
CA TYR A 353 -11.66 9.38 28.28
C TYR A 353 -13.04 9.72 28.89
N GLU A 354 -13.86 10.43 28.13
CA GLU A 354 -15.29 10.63 28.36
C GLU A 354 -16.05 10.21 27.08
N THR A 355 -17.15 9.52 27.28
CA THR A 355 -17.83 8.68 26.27
C THR A 355 -18.57 9.38 25.15
N ASP A 356 -18.52 10.70 25.04
CA ASP A 356 -19.33 11.47 24.06
C ASP A 356 -18.47 12.19 23.02
N LEU A 357 -17.83 11.42 22.13
CA LEU A 357 -17.08 12.03 21.05
C LEU A 357 -17.60 11.61 19.66
N ALA A 358 -17.90 12.62 18.87
CA ALA A 358 -18.40 12.51 17.50
C ALA A 358 -17.35 12.00 16.51
N ARG A 359 -16.15 11.68 16.96
CA ARG A 359 -15.08 11.03 16.20
C ARG A 359 -14.78 9.67 16.82
N SER A 360 -14.87 8.63 16.02
CA SER A 360 -14.50 7.29 16.49
C SER A 360 -13.02 7.03 16.23
N VAL A 361 -12.16 7.56 17.09
CA VAL A 361 -10.76 7.11 17.17
C VAL A 361 -10.72 5.96 18.17
N PRO A 362 -10.14 4.83 17.82
CA PRO A 362 -10.02 3.72 18.76
C PRO A 362 -9.06 4.06 19.87
N ILE A 363 -9.52 3.83 21.10
CA ILE A 363 -8.67 3.98 22.29
C ILE A 363 -8.29 2.58 22.74
N GLU A 364 -7.01 2.27 22.66
CA GLU A 364 -6.45 1.01 23.18
C GLU A 364 -5.95 1.24 24.61
N ILE A 365 -6.02 0.19 25.41
CA ILE A 365 -5.66 0.26 26.82
C ILE A 365 -4.35 -0.50 27.03
N LEU A 366 -3.37 0.18 27.61
CA LEU A 366 -2.11 -0.41 28.01
C LEU A 366 -2.16 -0.59 29.55
N ASP A 367 -2.14 -1.84 30.01
CA ASP A 367 -2.36 -2.16 31.42
C ASP A 367 -1.10 -1.99 32.27
N ASN A 368 0.09 -2.14 31.71
CA ASN A 368 1.35 -2.06 32.45
C ASN A 368 2.37 -1.22 31.66
N PRO A 369 3.27 -0.53 32.36
CA PRO A 369 4.37 0.15 31.68
C PRO A 369 5.21 -0.82 30.86
N SER A 370 5.59 -0.41 29.65
CA SER A 370 6.36 -1.25 28.71
C SER A 370 7.71 -1.67 29.26
N ILE A 371 8.29 -0.91 30.20
CA ILE A 371 9.57 -1.25 30.84
C ILE A 371 9.47 -2.43 31.80
N LEU A 372 8.26 -2.86 32.19
CA LEU A 372 8.08 -4.04 33.05
C LEU A 372 8.10 -5.34 32.22
N GLU A 373 7.92 -5.26 30.93
CA GLU A 373 8.09 -6.41 30.05
C GLU A 373 9.59 -6.72 29.93
N PRO A 374 10.01 -7.97 30.17
CA PRO A 374 11.43 -8.31 30.07
C PRO A 374 11.94 -8.06 28.65
N ASP A 375 13.13 -7.53 28.54
CA ASP A 375 13.86 -7.48 27.27
C ASP A 375 14.18 -8.92 26.90
N VAL A 376 13.35 -9.49 26.03
CA VAL A 376 13.58 -10.83 25.53
C VAL A 376 14.75 -10.73 24.54
N MET A 377 15.93 -11.08 25.03
CA MET A 377 17.01 -11.39 24.13
C MET A 377 16.61 -12.66 23.36
N GLU A 378 16.38 -12.46 22.10
CA GLU A 378 16.14 -13.44 21.05
C GLU A 378 16.03 -14.92 21.46
N VAL A 379 14.83 -15.39 21.57
CA VAL A 379 14.44 -16.73 21.15
C VAL A 379 13.10 -16.57 20.43
N ASP A 380 13.02 -17.15 19.28
CA ASP A 380 12.07 -17.03 18.17
C ASP A 380 10.56 -17.03 18.47
N THR A 381 10.10 -16.50 19.58
CA THR A 381 8.66 -16.27 19.79
C THR A 381 8.45 -14.92 20.45
N PRO A 382 7.97 -13.93 19.71
CA PRO A 382 7.59 -12.66 20.32
C PRO A 382 6.46 -12.91 21.33
N SER A 383 6.63 -12.42 22.56
CA SER A 383 5.53 -12.42 23.53
C SER A 383 4.37 -11.61 22.96
N PRO A 384 3.14 -12.12 23.02
CA PRO A 384 2.01 -11.45 22.38
C PRO A 384 1.78 -10.08 23.01
N SER A 385 1.93 -9.06 22.19
CA SER A 385 1.58 -7.68 22.51
C SER A 385 0.07 -7.48 22.40
N TRP A 386 -0.47 -6.51 23.14
CA TRP A 386 -1.86 -6.09 22.96
C TRP A 386 -2.12 -5.67 21.50
N MET A 387 -1.08 -5.24 20.79
CA MET A 387 -1.14 -4.83 19.37
C MET A 387 -1.21 -6.02 18.41
N ASP A 388 -0.68 -7.18 18.79
CA ASP A 388 -0.56 -8.32 17.87
C ASP A 388 -1.90 -8.78 17.31
N PRO A 389 -2.99 -8.91 18.11
CA PRO A 389 -4.28 -9.28 17.53
C PRO A 389 -4.81 -8.25 16.54
N ILE A 390 -4.51 -6.97 16.78
CA ILE A 390 -4.92 -5.87 15.89
C ILE A 390 -4.10 -5.91 14.60
N VAL A 391 -2.78 -6.05 14.72
CA VAL A 391 -1.85 -6.14 13.59
C VAL A 391 -2.17 -7.38 12.74
N GLU A 392 -2.39 -8.53 13.38
CA GLU A 392 -2.73 -9.77 12.66
C GLU A 392 -4.11 -9.68 11.99
N PHE A 393 -5.08 -9.07 12.65
CA PHE A 393 -6.38 -8.81 12.06
C PHE A 393 -6.25 -7.85 10.87
N ILE A 394 -5.44 -6.80 11.01
CA ILE A 394 -5.17 -5.80 9.96
C ILE A 394 -4.41 -6.46 8.80
N LYS A 395 -3.46 -7.36 9.08
CA LYS A 395 -2.76 -8.15 8.05
C LYS A 395 -3.65 -9.23 7.41
N GLY A 396 -4.81 -9.49 8.00
CA GLY A 396 -5.79 -10.42 7.46
C GLY A 396 -5.51 -11.88 7.76
N ASN A 397 -4.83 -12.15 8.86
CA ASN A 397 -4.59 -13.51 9.37
C ASN A 397 -5.35 -13.73 10.69
N PRO A 398 -6.70 -13.77 10.66
CA PRO A 398 -7.44 -14.01 11.90
C PRO A 398 -7.28 -15.47 12.33
N THR A 399 -6.68 -15.68 13.50
CA THR A 399 -6.47 -17.01 14.08
C THR A 399 -7.57 -17.43 15.04
N GLN A 400 -8.70 -16.70 15.10
CA GLN A 400 -9.69 -16.84 16.15
C GLN A 400 -11.08 -17.26 15.65
N GLU A 401 -11.87 -17.83 16.56
CA GLU A 401 -13.25 -18.26 16.31
C GLU A 401 -14.16 -17.12 15.78
N PRO A 402 -15.23 -17.46 15.05
CA PRO A 402 -16.11 -16.45 14.41
C PRO A 402 -16.67 -15.37 15.33
N LYS A 403 -16.91 -15.69 16.60
CA LYS A 403 -17.41 -14.71 17.59
C LYS A 403 -16.36 -13.67 17.95
N GLU A 404 -15.10 -14.09 18.08
CA GLU A 404 -13.99 -13.21 18.36
C GLU A 404 -13.60 -12.39 17.12
N GLN A 405 -13.73 -12.96 15.94
CA GLN A 405 -13.54 -12.23 14.69
C GLN A 405 -14.52 -11.06 14.57
N LYS A 406 -15.80 -11.25 14.95
CA LYS A 406 -16.78 -10.15 14.96
C LYS A 406 -16.43 -9.06 15.99
N LYS A 407 -15.93 -9.47 17.15
CA LYS A 407 -15.47 -8.54 18.19
C LYS A 407 -14.24 -7.76 17.75
N MET A 408 -13.29 -8.47 17.12
CA MET A 408 -12.07 -7.87 16.55
C MET A 408 -12.38 -6.98 15.35
N ALA A 409 -13.33 -7.39 14.49
CA ALA A 409 -13.80 -6.58 13.36
C ALA A 409 -14.45 -5.26 13.86
N ARG A 410 -15.23 -5.33 14.95
CA ARG A 410 -15.78 -4.12 15.59
C ARG A 410 -14.71 -3.25 16.21
N ARG A 411 -13.66 -3.86 16.80
CA ARG A 411 -12.51 -3.13 17.30
C ARG A 411 -11.73 -2.50 16.14
N ALA A 412 -11.40 -3.30 15.14
CA ALA A 412 -10.63 -2.84 13.96
C ALA A 412 -11.42 -1.86 13.09
N ALA A 413 -12.75 -1.98 13.02
CA ALA A 413 -13.60 -1.00 12.32
C ALA A 413 -13.55 0.38 12.97
N ARG A 414 -13.13 0.45 14.21
CA ARG A 414 -12.87 1.70 14.90
C ARG A 414 -11.49 2.28 14.56
N PHE A 415 -10.60 1.48 13.93
CA PHE A 415 -9.23 1.91 13.58
C PHE A 415 -9.15 2.46 12.16
N THR A 416 -10.29 2.78 11.55
CA THR A 416 -10.33 3.40 10.26
C THR A 416 -11.17 4.64 10.21
N LEU A 417 -10.50 5.70 10.14
CA LEU A 417 -10.99 6.93 9.55
C LEU A 417 -9.86 7.59 8.79
#